data_34fa4da4bd17d0877a0f0dd4d8b54481
#
_entry.id   34fa4da4bd17d0877a0f0dd4d8b54481
#
_cell.length_a   1.000
_cell.length_b   1.000
_cell.length_c   1.000
_cell.angle_alpha   90.00
_cell.angle_beta   90.00
_cell.angle_gamma   90.00
#
_symmetry.space_group_name_H-M   'P 1'
#
loop_
_entity.id
_entity.type
_entity.pdbx_description
1 polymer ?
#
loop_
_entity_poly.entity_id
_entity_poly.type
_entity_poly.pdbx_seq_one_letter_code
_entity_poly.pdbx_strand_id
1 'polypeptide(L)'
;MRLSGSLLVLAIACAFVACSSLPSARSNTSTTDSLRTEVVRLQDEVRSLRDSIQFYDDVDSGQYYREMRALRDQTARMTYELDALRDGGQTLSVSTAGELFEPASATLTSAGIERLKPVAAQLRQAYPDRQVRVEGHSDDTPLGESMKERYPSNWELSAARASAVVRQLIELSGLPAEQFAAVGYGTTRPVASNETAAGRRANRRVRVAVLPVPRDYSRPFETSW
;
A
#
# COMPACT_ATOMS: atom_id res chain seq x y z
N MET A 1 23.20 -17.62 37.25
CA MET A 1 23.10 -17.42 38.73
C MET A 1 22.00 -16.38 38.97
N ARG A 2 20.92 -16.85 39.55
CA ARG A 2 19.78 -16.02 39.95
C ARG A 2 20.08 -15.43 41.32
N LEU A 3 19.93 -14.15 41.51
CA LEU A 3 19.85 -13.54 42.82
C LEU A 3 18.53 -12.78 42.93
N SER A 4 17.64 -13.40 43.67
CA SER A 4 16.43 -12.86 44.25
C SER A 4 16.79 -11.88 45.34
N GLY A 5 16.20 -10.73 45.35
CA GLY A 5 16.25 -9.74 46.42
C GLY A 5 14.84 -9.37 46.85
N SER A 6 14.31 -10.18 47.75
CA SER A 6 13.09 -9.87 48.54
C SER A 6 13.38 -8.95 49.68
N LEU A 7 12.34 -8.24 50.10
CA LEU A 7 12.07 -7.65 51.40
C LEU A 7 12.79 -6.35 51.79
N LEU A 8 12.01 -5.27 51.83
CA LEU A 8 11.91 -4.54 53.09
C LEU A 8 10.51 -3.91 53.19
N VAL A 9 9.59 -4.65 53.78
CA VAL A 9 8.39 -4.11 54.41
C VAL A 9 8.80 -3.69 55.83
N LEU A 10 8.88 -2.39 56.08
CA LEU A 10 9.05 -1.92 57.42
C LEU A 10 7.72 -1.27 57.87
N ALA A 11 7.05 -2.02 58.75
CA ALA A 11 5.91 -1.57 59.53
C ALA A 11 6.34 -0.47 60.48
N ILE A 12 5.68 0.70 60.41
CA ILE A 12 5.66 1.63 61.54
C ILE A 12 4.24 1.71 62.03
N ALA A 13 4.03 1.01 63.12
CA ALA A 13 2.85 1.13 63.95
C ALA A 13 3.16 2.07 65.12
N CYS A 14 2.18 2.91 65.40
CA CYS A 14 1.89 3.53 66.68
C CYS A 14 2.80 4.62 67.27
N ALA A 15 2.27 5.86 67.23
CA ALA A 15 2.17 6.64 68.47
C ALA A 15 1.00 7.65 68.32
N PHE A 16 -0.16 7.24 68.79
CA PHE A 16 -1.18 8.20 69.22
C PHE A 16 -0.76 8.75 70.58
N VAL A 17 -0.36 10.00 70.60
CA VAL A 17 -0.43 10.83 71.82
C VAL A 17 -0.97 12.19 71.46
N ALA A 18 -2.04 12.51 72.12
CA ALA A 18 -2.75 13.78 72.05
C ALA A 18 -1.83 14.96 72.27
N CYS A 19 -2.07 16.05 71.57
CA CYS A 19 -2.30 17.33 72.26
C CYS A 19 -2.81 18.39 71.28
N SER A 20 -3.85 18.98 71.72
CA SER A 20 -4.51 20.21 71.33
C SER A 20 -3.60 21.34 70.90
N SER A 21 -4.14 22.15 70.01
CA SER A 21 -3.64 23.41 69.43
C SER A 21 -2.71 23.30 68.20
N LEU A 22 -3.32 23.03 67.06
CA LEU A 22 -2.68 23.30 65.79
C LEU A 22 -3.19 24.61 65.18
N PRO A 23 -2.31 25.52 64.76
CA PRO A 23 -2.72 26.69 64.02
C PRO A 23 -3.22 26.22 62.62
N SER A 24 -4.21 26.94 62.13
CA SER A 24 -5.03 26.67 60.95
C SER A 24 -4.26 26.09 59.76
N ALA A 25 -4.67 24.89 59.32
CA ALA A 25 -4.18 24.18 58.18
C ALA A 25 -4.60 24.81 56.84
N ARG A 26 -4.77 26.11 56.73
CA ARG A 26 -5.23 26.80 55.52
C ARG A 26 -4.12 27.29 54.58
N SER A 27 -2.86 27.25 54.96
CA SER A 27 -1.74 27.70 54.11
C SER A 27 -1.06 26.58 53.35
N ASN A 28 -1.29 25.31 53.71
CA ASN A 28 -0.59 24.19 53.06
C ASN A 28 -1.29 23.64 51.81
N THR A 29 -2.60 23.88 51.65
CA THR A 29 -3.34 23.38 50.47
C THR A 29 -2.95 24.10 49.18
N SER A 30 -2.76 25.41 49.20
CA SER A 30 -2.37 26.17 48.01
C SER A 30 -0.95 25.80 47.52
N THR A 31 -0.05 25.53 48.46
CA THR A 31 1.32 25.10 48.10
C THR A 31 1.35 23.66 47.57
N THR A 32 0.56 22.77 48.17
CA THR A 32 0.45 21.38 47.65
C THR A 32 -0.23 21.32 46.31
N ASP A 33 -1.22 22.14 46.01
CA ASP A 33 -1.88 22.21 44.73
C ASP A 33 -0.97 22.84 43.65
N SER A 34 -0.20 23.86 44.02
CA SER A 34 0.84 24.41 43.12
C SER A 34 1.91 23.38 42.76
N LEU A 35 2.41 22.62 43.76
CA LEU A 35 3.38 21.56 43.55
C LEU A 35 2.82 20.41 42.70
N ARG A 36 1.56 20.04 42.91
CA ARG A 36 0.89 19.03 42.03
C ARG A 36 0.81 19.49 40.58
N THR A 37 0.43 20.74 40.38
CA THR A 37 0.38 21.31 39.01
C THR A 37 1.75 21.30 38.35
N GLU A 38 2.80 21.64 39.11
CA GLU A 38 4.18 21.65 38.65
C GLU A 38 4.68 20.22 38.35
N VAL A 39 4.32 19.24 39.17
CA VAL A 39 4.63 17.81 38.91
C VAL A 39 3.99 17.34 37.63
N VAL A 40 2.71 17.66 37.37
CA VAL A 40 2.02 17.31 36.14
C VAL A 40 2.71 17.96 34.94
N ARG A 41 3.03 19.25 35.01
CA ARG A 41 3.75 19.98 33.98
C ARG A 41 5.10 19.33 33.63
N LEU A 42 5.88 19.00 34.65
CA LEU A 42 7.19 18.34 34.47
C LEU A 42 7.07 16.93 33.93
N GLN A 43 6.02 16.18 34.30
CA GLN A 43 5.75 14.85 33.72
C GLN A 43 5.42 14.94 32.25
N ASP A 44 4.65 15.94 31.84
CA ASP A 44 4.34 16.15 30.39
C ASP A 44 5.58 16.60 29.61
N GLU A 45 6.42 17.44 30.19
CA GLU A 45 7.69 17.86 29.64
C GLU A 45 8.65 16.67 29.46
N VAL A 46 8.78 15.83 30.50
CA VAL A 46 9.59 14.57 30.40
C VAL A 46 9.05 13.62 29.35
N ARG A 47 7.72 13.52 29.22
CA ARG A 47 7.12 12.70 28.15
C ARG A 47 7.48 13.24 26.77
N SER A 48 7.29 14.53 26.54
CA SER A 48 7.62 15.19 25.28
C SER A 48 9.12 15.07 24.91
N LEU A 49 10.00 15.20 25.89
CA LEU A 49 11.45 15.01 25.66
C LEU A 49 11.78 13.55 25.33
N ARG A 50 11.13 12.60 25.99
CA ARG A 50 11.32 11.17 25.70
C ARG A 50 10.84 10.81 24.31
N ASP A 51 9.69 11.31 23.89
CA ASP A 51 9.15 11.12 22.55
C ASP A 51 10.09 11.72 21.48
N SER A 52 10.67 12.88 21.77
CA SER A 52 11.66 13.51 20.89
C SER A 52 12.95 12.70 20.79
N ILE A 53 13.46 12.17 21.90
CA ILE A 53 14.65 11.31 21.90
C ILE A 53 14.38 10.03 21.09
N GLN A 54 13.22 9.40 21.31
CA GLN A 54 12.82 8.21 20.56
C GLN A 54 12.76 8.49 19.05
N PHE A 55 12.18 9.63 18.66
CA PHE A 55 12.14 10.03 17.25
C PHE A 55 13.54 10.19 16.65
N TYR A 56 14.48 10.82 17.37
CA TYR A 56 15.86 10.95 16.88
C TYR A 56 16.57 9.61 16.78
N ASP A 57 16.37 8.71 17.76
CA ASP A 57 16.89 7.35 17.72
C ASP A 57 16.35 6.56 16.52
N ASP A 58 15.05 6.67 16.25
CA ASP A 58 14.40 6.00 15.10
C ASP A 58 14.92 6.52 13.76
N VAL A 59 15.19 7.83 13.67
CA VAL A 59 15.82 8.44 12.48
C VAL A 59 17.25 7.96 12.32
N ASP A 60 18.06 8.01 13.38
CA ASP A 60 19.48 7.66 13.35
C ASP A 60 19.70 6.15 13.10
N SER A 61 18.88 5.29 13.67
CA SER A 61 18.87 3.84 13.41
C SER A 61 18.31 3.47 12.03
N GLY A 62 17.75 4.42 11.30
CA GLY A 62 17.09 4.22 10.03
C GLY A 62 15.72 3.50 10.15
N GLN A 63 15.19 3.29 11.34
CA GLN A 63 13.89 2.67 11.56
C GLN A 63 12.77 3.54 11.00
N TYR A 64 12.82 4.84 11.25
CA TYR A 64 11.89 5.82 10.70
C TYR A 64 11.77 5.71 9.17
N TYR A 65 12.91 5.62 8.46
CA TYR A 65 12.92 5.49 7.02
C TYR A 65 12.37 4.16 6.53
N ARG A 66 12.57 3.06 7.29
CA ARG A 66 11.98 1.74 6.96
C ARG A 66 10.47 1.76 7.12
N GLU A 67 9.94 2.37 8.19
CA GLU A 67 8.51 2.50 8.43
C GLU A 67 7.82 3.40 7.42
N MET A 68 8.42 4.55 7.10
CA MET A 68 7.94 5.46 6.05
C MET A 68 7.89 4.77 4.69
N ARG A 69 8.88 3.93 4.38
CA ARG A 69 8.91 3.13 3.16
C ARG A 69 7.78 2.10 3.13
N ALA A 70 7.61 1.36 4.22
CA ALA A 70 6.54 0.38 4.35
C ALA A 70 5.15 1.02 4.24
N LEU A 71 4.94 2.17 4.88
CA LEU A 71 3.69 2.93 4.81
C LEU A 71 3.42 3.45 3.39
N ARG A 72 4.45 3.95 2.70
CA ARG A 72 4.35 4.38 1.30
C ARG A 72 3.95 3.21 0.39
N ASP A 73 4.57 2.04 0.56
CA ASP A 73 4.25 0.85 -0.22
C ASP A 73 2.82 0.37 0.07
N GLN A 74 2.38 0.43 1.33
CA GLN A 74 1.01 0.11 1.72
C GLN A 74 0.01 1.09 1.10
N THR A 75 0.30 2.39 1.16
CA THR A 75 -0.56 3.42 0.56
C THR A 75 -0.66 3.23 -0.96
N ALA A 76 0.45 2.93 -1.63
CA ALA A 76 0.46 2.65 -3.06
C ALA A 76 -0.42 1.44 -3.43
N ARG A 77 -0.36 0.37 -2.63
CA ARG A 77 -1.24 -0.82 -2.80
C ARG A 77 -2.71 -0.47 -2.60
N MET A 78 -3.04 0.24 -1.52
CA MET A 78 -4.42 0.65 -1.23
C MET A 78 -4.97 1.57 -2.31
N THR A 79 -4.18 2.52 -2.80
CA THR A 79 -4.57 3.40 -3.92
C THR A 79 -4.85 2.57 -5.18
N TYR A 80 -3.99 1.59 -5.48
CA TYR A 80 -4.19 0.68 -6.60
C TYR A 80 -5.49 -0.14 -6.48
N GLU A 81 -5.78 -0.67 -5.29
CA GLU A 81 -7.02 -1.42 -5.00
C GLU A 81 -8.25 -0.52 -5.10
N LEU A 82 -8.17 0.71 -4.57
CA LEU A 82 -9.23 1.70 -4.66
C LEU A 82 -9.50 2.13 -6.12
N ASP A 83 -8.45 2.36 -6.90
CA ASP A 83 -8.58 2.66 -8.32
C ASP A 83 -9.21 1.48 -9.07
N ALA A 84 -8.82 0.24 -8.71
CA ALA A 84 -9.43 -0.96 -9.27
C ALA A 84 -10.93 -1.09 -8.91
N LEU A 85 -11.31 -0.73 -7.68
CA LEU A 85 -12.70 -0.72 -7.21
C LEU A 85 -13.49 0.47 -7.80
N ARG A 86 -12.87 1.65 -7.87
CA ARG A 86 -13.48 2.86 -8.44
C ARG A 86 -13.78 2.70 -9.93
N ASP A 87 -12.86 2.12 -10.66
CA ASP A 87 -13.07 1.75 -12.06
C ASP A 87 -14.00 0.53 -12.18
N GLY A 88 -14.42 -0.07 -11.04
CA GLY A 88 -15.35 -1.17 -10.96
C GLY A 88 -14.89 -2.44 -11.69
N GLY A 89 -13.60 -2.50 -12.03
CA GLY A 89 -13.03 -3.61 -12.80
C GLY A 89 -12.61 -4.77 -11.91
N GLN A 90 -13.10 -5.96 -12.21
CA GLN A 90 -12.60 -7.19 -11.61
C GLN A 90 -11.27 -7.58 -12.26
N THR A 91 -10.20 -7.66 -11.47
CA THR A 91 -8.91 -8.17 -11.97
C THR A 91 -9.00 -9.68 -12.17
N LEU A 92 -8.75 -10.14 -13.39
CA LEU A 92 -8.69 -11.56 -13.72
C LEU A 92 -7.27 -12.12 -13.61
N SER A 93 -6.29 -11.35 -14.03
CA SER A 93 -4.90 -11.79 -14.06
C SER A 93 -3.95 -10.62 -13.87
N VAL A 94 -2.86 -10.89 -13.17
CA VAL A 94 -1.68 -10.03 -13.12
C VAL A 94 -0.46 -10.91 -13.37
N SER A 95 0.29 -10.60 -14.44
CA SER A 95 1.50 -11.33 -14.81
C SER A 95 2.68 -10.38 -14.90
N THR A 96 3.86 -10.81 -14.49
CA THR A 96 5.06 -9.99 -14.65
C THR A 96 5.48 -9.95 -16.12
N ALA A 97 6.14 -8.87 -16.54
CA ALA A 97 6.59 -8.74 -17.93
C ALA A 97 7.60 -9.84 -18.32
N GLY A 98 8.44 -10.30 -17.37
CA GLY A 98 9.40 -11.38 -17.62
C GLY A 98 8.76 -12.76 -17.84
N GLU A 99 7.48 -12.93 -17.42
CA GLU A 99 6.73 -14.17 -17.66
C GLU A 99 6.03 -14.18 -19.02
N LEU A 100 5.77 -13.01 -19.59
CA LEU A 100 4.99 -12.88 -20.82
C LEU A 100 5.84 -12.56 -22.04
N PHE A 101 6.89 -11.75 -21.90
CA PHE A 101 7.57 -11.15 -23.04
C PHE A 101 9.04 -11.56 -23.11
N GLU A 102 9.56 -11.54 -24.35
CA GLU A 102 10.99 -11.56 -24.61
C GLU A 102 11.69 -10.41 -23.87
N PRO A 103 12.96 -10.59 -23.46
CA PRO A 103 13.74 -9.53 -22.83
C PRO A 103 13.74 -8.25 -23.68
N ALA A 104 13.56 -7.10 -23.03
CA ALA A 104 13.56 -5.78 -23.66
C ALA A 104 12.59 -5.67 -24.85
N SER A 105 11.44 -6.34 -24.80
CA SER A 105 10.49 -6.42 -25.92
C SER A 105 9.03 -6.33 -25.47
N ALA A 106 8.14 -6.10 -26.43
CA ALA A 106 6.70 -6.33 -26.33
C ALA A 106 6.25 -7.57 -27.15
N THR A 107 7.17 -8.41 -27.57
CA THR A 107 6.88 -9.69 -28.23
C THR A 107 6.59 -10.75 -27.18
N LEU A 108 5.43 -11.40 -27.27
CA LEU A 108 5.07 -12.50 -26.36
C LEU A 108 5.93 -13.72 -26.64
N THR A 109 6.38 -14.39 -25.57
CA THR A 109 7.01 -15.70 -25.64
C THR A 109 5.95 -16.80 -25.83
N SER A 110 6.34 -17.99 -26.28
CA SER A 110 5.43 -19.14 -26.33
C SER A 110 4.88 -19.48 -24.93
N ALA A 111 5.72 -19.40 -23.89
CA ALA A 111 5.30 -19.60 -22.51
C ALA A 111 4.32 -18.50 -22.04
N GLY A 112 4.52 -17.26 -22.49
CA GLY A 112 3.60 -16.15 -22.24
C GLY A 112 2.24 -16.38 -22.86
N ILE A 113 2.19 -16.88 -24.10
CA ILE A 113 0.93 -17.24 -24.78
C ILE A 113 0.20 -18.35 -24.00
N GLU A 114 0.91 -19.40 -23.60
CA GLU A 114 0.30 -20.48 -22.78
C GLU A 114 -0.33 -19.94 -21.47
N ARG A 115 0.29 -18.97 -20.83
CA ARG A 115 -0.25 -18.32 -19.63
C ARG A 115 -1.54 -17.51 -19.89
N LEU A 116 -1.74 -17.01 -21.10
CA LEU A 116 -2.94 -16.26 -21.48
C LEU A 116 -4.14 -17.16 -21.82
N LYS A 117 -3.92 -18.45 -22.14
CA LYS A 117 -5.01 -19.39 -22.49
C LYS A 117 -6.08 -19.52 -21.40
N PRO A 118 -5.75 -19.74 -20.12
CA PRO A 118 -6.77 -19.82 -19.06
C PRO A 118 -7.52 -18.50 -18.89
N VAL A 119 -6.85 -17.34 -19.04
CA VAL A 119 -7.48 -16.03 -18.98
C VAL A 119 -8.49 -15.86 -20.12
N ALA A 120 -8.10 -16.21 -21.33
CA ALA A 120 -8.99 -16.17 -22.51
C ALA A 120 -10.20 -17.10 -22.35
N ALA A 121 -9.99 -18.31 -21.83
CA ALA A 121 -11.08 -19.23 -21.54
C ALA A 121 -12.06 -18.67 -20.51
N GLN A 122 -11.55 -18.06 -19.42
CA GLN A 122 -12.37 -17.43 -18.40
C GLN A 122 -13.15 -16.23 -18.97
N LEU A 123 -12.53 -15.38 -19.79
CA LEU A 123 -13.20 -14.28 -20.47
C LEU A 123 -14.39 -14.78 -21.30
N ARG A 124 -14.17 -15.78 -22.12
CA ARG A 124 -15.20 -16.35 -23.00
C ARG A 124 -16.35 -16.99 -22.21
N GLN A 125 -16.06 -17.69 -21.11
CA GLN A 125 -17.06 -18.43 -20.34
C GLN A 125 -17.86 -17.56 -19.37
N ALA A 126 -17.17 -16.65 -18.66
CA ALA A 126 -17.77 -15.91 -17.57
C ALA A 126 -18.10 -14.44 -17.93
N TYR A 127 -17.50 -13.90 -19.01
CA TYR A 127 -17.59 -12.48 -19.32
C TYR A 127 -17.77 -12.19 -20.83
N PRO A 128 -18.66 -12.93 -21.54
CA PRO A 128 -18.77 -12.85 -23.01
C PRO A 128 -19.18 -11.47 -23.54
N ASP A 129 -19.91 -10.69 -22.74
CA ASP A 129 -20.44 -9.37 -23.13
C ASP A 129 -19.81 -8.21 -22.33
N ARG A 130 -18.63 -8.44 -21.73
CA ARG A 130 -18.01 -7.45 -20.86
C ARG A 130 -16.83 -6.77 -21.54
N GLN A 131 -16.65 -5.50 -21.20
CA GLN A 131 -15.45 -4.76 -21.59
C GLN A 131 -14.24 -5.26 -20.80
N VAL A 132 -13.15 -5.50 -21.50
CA VAL A 132 -11.87 -5.98 -20.98
C VAL A 132 -10.81 -4.91 -21.15
N ARG A 133 -10.15 -4.53 -20.06
CA ARG A 133 -9.05 -3.60 -20.11
C ARG A 133 -7.74 -4.32 -19.76
N VAL A 134 -6.78 -4.22 -20.66
CA VAL A 134 -5.42 -4.71 -20.43
C VAL A 134 -4.51 -3.54 -20.14
N GLU A 135 -3.87 -3.57 -18.99
CA GLU A 135 -3.05 -2.48 -18.46
C GLU A 135 -1.59 -2.90 -18.41
N GLY A 136 -0.73 -2.15 -19.09
CA GLY A 136 0.71 -2.31 -19.02
C GLY A 136 1.35 -1.33 -18.06
N HIS A 137 2.33 -1.81 -17.28
CA HIS A 137 3.07 -1.03 -16.31
C HIS A 137 4.56 -1.31 -16.44
N SER A 138 5.38 -0.34 -16.08
CA SER A 138 6.84 -0.47 -15.98
C SER A 138 7.32 -0.08 -14.58
N ASP A 139 8.57 -0.43 -14.28
CA ASP A 139 9.31 0.20 -13.20
C ASP A 139 9.85 1.57 -13.65
N ASP A 140 10.57 2.26 -12.77
CA ASP A 140 11.16 3.57 -13.02
C ASP A 140 12.52 3.52 -13.73
N THR A 141 13.00 2.32 -14.11
CA THR A 141 14.27 2.18 -14.81
C THR A 141 14.19 2.85 -16.19
N PRO A 142 15.11 3.75 -16.54
CA PRO A 142 15.18 4.31 -17.88
C PRO A 142 15.39 3.23 -18.92
N LEU A 143 14.76 3.38 -20.07
CA LEU A 143 14.95 2.45 -21.19
C LEU A 143 16.38 2.58 -21.73
N GLY A 144 17.01 1.41 -22.05
CA GLY A 144 18.27 1.38 -22.77
C GLY A 144 18.12 1.89 -24.20
N GLU A 145 19.22 2.34 -24.80
CA GLU A 145 19.22 3.01 -26.12
C GLU A 145 18.55 2.14 -27.22
N SER A 146 18.83 0.86 -27.25
CA SER A 146 18.19 -0.06 -28.23
C SER A 146 16.68 -0.19 -28.08
N MET A 147 16.15 0.08 -26.88
CA MET A 147 14.71 0.12 -26.65
C MET A 147 14.11 1.46 -27.01
N LYS A 148 14.83 2.56 -26.76
CA LYS A 148 14.35 3.91 -27.09
C LYS A 148 14.13 4.13 -28.57
N GLU A 149 14.86 3.43 -29.43
CA GLU A 149 14.62 3.46 -30.88
C GLU A 149 13.22 2.94 -31.25
N ARG A 150 12.69 1.98 -30.48
CA ARG A 150 11.37 1.38 -30.72
C ARG A 150 10.28 1.94 -29.82
N TYR A 151 10.65 2.32 -28.61
CA TYR A 151 9.74 2.83 -27.58
C TYR A 151 10.36 4.07 -26.96
N PRO A 152 9.94 5.28 -27.31
CA PRO A 152 10.52 6.53 -26.85
C PRO A 152 10.56 6.64 -25.31
N SER A 153 9.57 6.06 -24.60
CA SER A 153 9.53 6.03 -23.16
C SER A 153 8.88 4.76 -22.59
N ASN A 154 8.82 4.66 -21.28
CA ASN A 154 8.09 3.60 -20.58
C ASN A 154 6.58 3.63 -20.86
N TRP A 155 6.02 4.75 -21.31
CA TRP A 155 4.63 4.85 -21.74
C TRP A 155 4.39 4.00 -22.99
N GLU A 156 5.19 4.18 -24.04
CA GLU A 156 5.05 3.46 -25.30
C GLU A 156 5.36 1.98 -25.10
N LEU A 157 6.37 1.63 -24.32
CA LEU A 157 6.68 0.22 -24.02
C LEU A 157 5.52 -0.47 -23.31
N SER A 158 4.96 0.15 -22.27
CA SER A 158 3.86 -0.43 -21.51
C SER A 158 2.58 -0.55 -22.34
N ALA A 159 2.29 0.46 -23.18
CA ALA A 159 1.17 0.42 -24.14
C ALA A 159 1.34 -0.66 -25.20
N ALA A 160 2.55 -0.82 -25.76
CA ALA A 160 2.86 -1.86 -26.74
C ALA A 160 2.69 -3.27 -26.15
N ARG A 161 3.11 -3.48 -24.90
CA ARG A 161 2.92 -4.74 -24.17
C ARG A 161 1.43 -5.04 -23.93
N ALA A 162 0.66 -4.05 -23.47
CA ALA A 162 -0.78 -4.20 -23.32
C ALA A 162 -1.46 -4.56 -24.62
N SER A 163 -1.10 -3.89 -25.73
CA SER A 163 -1.64 -4.14 -27.06
C SER A 163 -1.28 -5.55 -27.59
N ALA A 164 -0.09 -6.05 -27.28
CA ALA A 164 0.31 -7.42 -27.67
C ALA A 164 -0.55 -8.46 -26.92
N VAL A 165 -0.82 -8.25 -25.63
CA VAL A 165 -1.70 -9.13 -24.85
C VAL A 165 -3.14 -9.05 -25.35
N VAL A 166 -3.66 -7.85 -25.67
CA VAL A 166 -5.01 -7.69 -26.28
C VAL A 166 -5.15 -8.52 -27.54
N ARG A 167 -4.22 -8.38 -28.50
CA ARG A 167 -4.27 -9.16 -29.75
C ARG A 167 -4.30 -10.66 -29.46
N GLN A 168 -3.47 -11.13 -28.54
CA GLN A 168 -3.43 -12.56 -28.20
C GLN A 168 -4.71 -13.04 -27.50
N LEU A 169 -5.29 -12.21 -26.61
CA LEU A 169 -6.55 -12.56 -25.94
C LEU A 169 -7.72 -12.60 -26.92
N ILE A 170 -7.79 -11.69 -27.90
CA ILE A 170 -8.82 -11.72 -28.95
C ILE A 170 -8.71 -13.03 -29.75
N GLU A 171 -7.50 -13.40 -30.19
CA GLU A 171 -7.24 -14.63 -30.93
C GLU A 171 -7.63 -15.88 -30.12
N LEU A 172 -7.24 -15.96 -28.85
CA LEU A 172 -7.49 -17.12 -27.99
C LEU A 172 -8.95 -17.23 -27.51
N SER A 173 -9.61 -16.10 -27.25
CA SER A 173 -10.99 -16.10 -26.72
C SER A 173 -12.04 -16.15 -27.83
N GLY A 174 -11.74 -15.59 -28.99
CA GLY A 174 -12.72 -15.39 -30.07
C GLY A 174 -13.75 -14.30 -29.78
N LEU A 175 -13.53 -13.48 -28.74
CA LEU A 175 -14.41 -12.35 -28.38
C LEU A 175 -14.20 -11.17 -29.34
N PRO A 176 -15.22 -10.33 -29.55
CA PRO A 176 -15.14 -9.16 -30.42
C PRO A 176 -14.04 -8.19 -29.97
N ALA A 177 -13.29 -7.62 -30.91
CA ALA A 177 -12.19 -6.70 -30.60
C ALA A 177 -12.65 -5.43 -29.89
N GLU A 178 -13.89 -5.00 -30.15
CA GLU A 178 -14.54 -3.83 -29.53
C GLU A 178 -14.70 -3.96 -28.01
N GLN A 179 -14.61 -5.18 -27.49
CA GLN A 179 -14.64 -5.42 -26.04
C GLN A 179 -13.30 -5.15 -25.37
N PHE A 180 -12.22 -4.97 -26.11
CA PHE A 180 -10.88 -4.87 -25.56
C PHE A 180 -10.33 -3.45 -25.65
N ALA A 181 -9.70 -3.02 -24.56
CA ALA A 181 -8.92 -1.79 -24.51
C ALA A 181 -7.51 -2.09 -24.00
N ALA A 182 -6.50 -1.52 -24.65
CA ALA A 182 -5.11 -1.54 -24.21
C ALA A 182 -4.73 -0.19 -23.60
N VAL A 183 -4.19 -0.18 -22.39
CA VAL A 183 -3.77 1.02 -21.68
C VAL A 183 -2.33 0.87 -21.19
N GLY A 184 -1.47 1.83 -21.49
CA GLY A 184 -0.13 1.92 -20.93
C GLY A 184 -0.11 2.96 -19.81
N TYR A 185 0.43 2.60 -18.65
CA TYR A 185 0.59 3.51 -17.50
C TYR A 185 2.05 3.90 -17.25
N GLY A 186 2.99 3.34 -18.00
CA GLY A 186 4.41 3.59 -17.76
C GLY A 186 4.77 3.34 -16.30
N THR A 187 5.45 4.31 -15.69
CA THR A 187 5.93 4.26 -14.30
C THR A 187 4.95 4.81 -13.27
N THR A 188 3.77 5.32 -13.70
CA THR A 188 2.93 6.19 -12.87
C THR A 188 2.09 5.48 -11.82
N ARG A 189 1.94 4.15 -11.92
CA ARG A 189 1.14 3.33 -10.99
C ARG A 189 1.95 2.18 -10.38
N PRO A 190 2.96 2.46 -9.54
CA PRO A 190 3.74 1.43 -8.88
C PRO A 190 2.89 0.69 -7.82
N VAL A 191 3.09 -0.62 -7.68
CA VAL A 191 2.48 -1.46 -6.63
C VAL A 191 3.48 -1.89 -5.57
N ALA A 192 4.76 -1.58 -5.78
CA ALA A 192 5.85 -1.82 -4.85
C ALA A 192 6.97 -0.78 -5.04
N SER A 193 7.89 -0.69 -4.08
CA SER A 193 9.03 0.22 -4.16
C SER A 193 9.94 -0.12 -5.34
N ASN A 194 10.29 0.88 -6.14
CA ASN A 194 11.27 0.74 -7.22
C ASN A 194 12.73 0.65 -6.72
N GLU A 195 12.99 0.89 -5.45
CA GLU A 195 14.34 0.79 -4.88
C GLU A 195 14.85 -0.64 -4.82
N THR A 196 13.95 -1.64 -4.72
CA THR A 196 14.30 -3.05 -4.65
C THR A 196 14.12 -3.76 -5.98
N ALA A 197 14.96 -4.75 -6.27
CA ALA A 197 14.84 -5.57 -7.48
C ALA A 197 13.48 -6.34 -7.52
N ALA A 198 13.01 -6.80 -6.36
CA ALA A 198 11.72 -7.47 -6.22
C ALA A 198 10.55 -6.51 -6.53
N GLY A 199 10.59 -5.29 -6.01
CA GLY A 199 9.57 -4.29 -6.26
C GLY A 199 9.55 -3.82 -7.72
N ARG A 200 10.71 -3.58 -8.33
CA ARG A 200 10.78 -3.31 -9.78
C ARG A 200 10.19 -4.45 -10.60
N ARG A 201 10.47 -5.71 -10.25
CA ARG A 201 9.85 -6.86 -10.93
C ARG A 201 8.32 -6.85 -10.81
N ALA A 202 7.79 -6.56 -9.63
CA ALA A 202 6.34 -6.45 -9.40
C ALA A 202 5.72 -5.29 -10.20
N ASN A 203 6.44 -4.17 -10.34
CA ASN A 203 5.97 -3.01 -11.10
C ASN A 203 5.96 -3.28 -12.61
N ARG A 204 6.92 -4.05 -13.15
CA ARG A 204 6.91 -4.52 -14.55
C ARG A 204 5.87 -5.62 -14.74
N ARG A 205 4.60 -5.24 -14.87
CA ARG A 205 3.46 -6.17 -14.96
C ARG A 205 2.47 -5.80 -16.05
N VAL A 206 1.67 -6.78 -16.44
CA VAL A 206 0.44 -6.58 -17.21
C VAL A 206 -0.74 -7.07 -16.36
N ARG A 207 -1.78 -6.26 -16.28
CA ARG A 207 -3.04 -6.58 -15.61
C ARG A 207 -4.14 -6.72 -16.64
N VAL A 208 -4.94 -7.78 -16.52
CA VAL A 208 -6.18 -7.97 -17.28
C VAL A 208 -7.35 -7.76 -16.33
N ALA A 209 -8.21 -6.81 -16.62
CA ALA A 209 -9.37 -6.49 -15.84
C ALA A 209 -10.65 -6.47 -16.68
N VAL A 210 -11.74 -7.00 -16.13
CA VAL A 210 -13.09 -6.89 -16.70
C VAL A 210 -13.74 -5.68 -16.08
N LEU A 211 -14.22 -4.75 -16.90
CA LEU A 211 -14.89 -3.55 -16.43
C LEU A 211 -16.32 -3.86 -15.98
N PRO A 212 -16.91 -3.08 -15.05
CA PRO A 212 -18.30 -3.22 -14.68
C PRO A 212 -19.21 -2.93 -15.87
N VAL A 213 -20.42 -3.46 -15.84
CA VAL A 213 -21.46 -2.98 -16.75
C VAL A 213 -21.69 -1.51 -16.45
N PRO A 214 -21.67 -0.61 -17.45
CA PRO A 214 -22.04 0.76 -17.23
C PRO A 214 -23.41 0.81 -16.54
N ARG A 215 -23.50 1.47 -15.38
CA ARG A 215 -24.81 1.70 -14.78
C ARG A 215 -25.58 2.64 -15.70
N ASP A 216 -26.73 2.17 -16.15
CA ASP A 216 -27.67 3.01 -16.86
C ASP A 216 -28.29 4.00 -15.87
N TYR A 217 -27.68 5.17 -15.77
CA TYR A 217 -28.17 6.26 -14.91
C TYR A 217 -29.45 6.90 -15.45
N SER A 218 -29.94 6.49 -16.64
CA SER A 218 -31.21 6.96 -17.19
C SER A 218 -32.42 6.27 -16.54
N ARG A 219 -32.21 5.14 -15.82
CA ARG A 219 -33.26 4.48 -15.05
C ARG A 219 -33.35 5.10 -13.65
N PRO A 220 -34.58 5.55 -13.24
CA PRO A 220 -34.80 5.96 -11.85
C PRO A 220 -34.40 4.81 -10.90
N PHE A 221 -33.89 5.15 -9.72
CA PHE A 221 -33.63 4.18 -8.66
C PHE A 221 -34.98 3.46 -8.35
N GLU A 222 -35.12 2.23 -8.79
CA GLU A 222 -36.17 1.35 -8.25
C GLU A 222 -35.75 1.04 -6.81
N THR A 223 -36.31 1.80 -5.88
CA THR A 223 -36.27 1.48 -4.46
C THR A 223 -37.25 0.31 -4.25
N SER A 224 -36.74 -0.91 -4.37
CA SER A 224 -37.42 -2.07 -3.81
C SER A 224 -37.29 -2.04 -2.29
N TRP A 225 -38.34 -1.63 -1.62
CA TRP A 225 -38.56 -1.82 -0.18
C TRP A 225 -39.02 -3.25 0.10
#